data_95e932fa789500b533f443e1299aa804
#
_entry.id   95e932fa789500b533f443e1299aa804
#
_cell.length_a   1.000
_cell.length_b   1.000
_cell.length_c   1.000
_cell.angle_alpha   90.00
_cell.angle_beta   90.00
_cell.angle_gamma   90.00
#
_symmetry.space_group_name_H-M   'P 1'
#
loop_
_entity.id
_entity.type
_entity.pdbx_description
1 polymer ?
#
loop_
_entity_poly.entity_id
_entity_poly.type
_entity_poly.pdbx_seq_one_letter_code
_entity_poly.pdbx_strand_id
1 'polypeptide(L)'
;MLEPGSGNVQAFHLAGIVPVSGPDLDFGFPWHDSMQPISKDYLAVERAVVECAYAGCETIWVVCSDDMQPLIKHRMGDYIEDPYHLDKANFVKFPSEHRKQIPIFYTPIHPKDRDRRDSLGWSALHGALMAFIMSDKISKWIIPSRYYITFPYGVYQPWEVKSHRKSISSKKAFFLTHEGRSVKDGEYLGF
;
A
#
# COMPACT_ATOMS: atom_id res chain seq x y z
N MET A 1 -36.36 -5.12 30.15
CA MET A 1 -35.03 -5.79 30.19
C MET A 1 -34.41 -5.55 28.83
N LEU A 2 -33.56 -4.52 28.72
CA LEU A 2 -32.85 -4.18 27.50
C LEU A 2 -31.44 -4.75 27.66
N GLU A 3 -31.08 -5.71 26.82
CA GLU A 3 -29.71 -6.21 26.77
C GLU A 3 -28.78 -5.12 26.22
N PRO A 4 -27.66 -4.84 26.85
CA PRO A 4 -26.66 -3.93 26.32
C PRO A 4 -25.83 -4.70 25.30
N GLY A 5 -26.18 -4.56 24.03
CA GLY A 5 -25.32 -4.96 22.92
C GLY A 5 -24.09 -4.07 22.88
N SER A 6 -23.11 -4.32 23.71
CA SER A 6 -21.76 -3.73 23.58
C SER A 6 -21.02 -4.40 22.45
N GLY A 7 -21.40 -4.09 21.22
CA GLY A 7 -20.54 -4.31 20.08
C GLY A 7 -19.34 -3.37 20.23
N ASN A 8 -18.24 -3.86 20.79
CA ASN A 8 -16.95 -3.23 20.63
C ASN A 8 -16.66 -3.16 19.12
N VAL A 9 -16.96 -2.03 18.52
CA VAL A 9 -16.51 -1.72 17.16
C VAL A 9 -15.01 -1.53 17.28
N GLN A 10 -14.29 -2.63 17.20
CA GLN A 10 -12.85 -2.62 17.14
C GLN A 10 -12.49 -1.83 15.90
N ALA A 11 -11.88 -0.66 16.06
CA ALA A 11 -11.48 0.18 14.97
C ALA A 11 -10.55 -0.65 14.07
N PHE A 12 -10.99 -0.92 12.85
CA PHE A 12 -10.25 -1.69 11.87
C PHE A 12 -9.25 -0.76 11.20
N HIS A 13 -7.97 -1.01 11.34
CA HIS A 13 -6.91 -0.26 10.68
C HIS A 13 -6.16 -1.16 9.70
N LEU A 14 -6.24 -0.82 8.41
CA LEU A 14 -5.54 -1.50 7.32
C LEU A 14 -4.33 -0.66 6.89
N ALA A 15 -3.14 -1.23 6.96
CA ALA A 15 -1.93 -0.60 6.43
C ALA A 15 -1.58 -1.20 5.07
N GLY A 16 -1.35 -0.35 4.08
CA GLY A 16 -0.80 -0.73 2.78
C GLY A 16 0.72 -0.81 2.84
N ILE A 17 1.30 -1.87 2.30
CA ILE A 17 2.74 -2.06 2.19
C ILE A 17 3.10 -2.13 0.71
N VAL A 18 4.01 -1.27 0.29
CA VAL A 18 4.51 -1.22 -1.10
C VAL A 18 6.01 -1.51 -1.07
N PRO A 19 6.43 -2.76 -1.24
CA PRO A 19 7.84 -3.12 -1.34
C PRO A 19 8.36 -2.70 -2.71
N VAL A 20 9.25 -1.71 -2.71
CA VAL A 20 9.94 -1.19 -3.90
C VAL A 20 11.32 -1.84 -4.05
N SER A 21 11.97 -2.13 -2.92
CA SER A 21 13.26 -2.81 -2.90
C SER A 21 13.07 -4.30 -3.11
N GLY A 22 13.79 -4.85 -4.03
CA GLY A 22 13.80 -6.25 -4.40
C GLY A 22 14.69 -6.44 -5.63
N PRO A 23 14.86 -7.65 -6.12
CA PRO A 23 15.64 -7.90 -7.30
C PRO A 23 15.09 -7.08 -8.48
N ASP A 24 15.98 -6.42 -9.19
CA ASP A 24 15.65 -5.76 -10.44
C ASP A 24 15.10 -6.80 -11.41
N LEU A 25 14.02 -6.46 -12.11
CA LEU A 25 13.45 -7.34 -13.13
C LEU A 25 14.26 -7.36 -14.42
N ASP A 26 15.39 -6.63 -14.44
CA ASP A 26 16.36 -6.55 -15.53
C ASP A 26 15.72 -6.22 -16.89
N PHE A 27 14.91 -5.18 -16.91
CA PHE A 27 14.39 -4.64 -18.18
C PHE A 27 15.40 -3.79 -18.96
N GLY A 28 16.63 -3.65 -18.45
CA GLY A 28 17.70 -2.86 -19.06
C GLY A 28 17.46 -1.36 -19.05
N PHE A 29 16.61 -0.85 -18.17
CA PHE A 29 16.40 0.58 -17.98
C PHE A 29 17.47 1.21 -17.08
N PRO A 30 17.83 2.47 -17.33
CA PRO A 30 18.82 3.19 -16.49
C PRO A 30 18.26 3.66 -15.13
N TRP A 31 17.02 3.32 -14.80
CA TRP A 31 16.35 3.63 -13.54
C TRP A 31 15.66 2.39 -12.99
N HIS A 32 15.35 2.42 -11.72
CA HIS A 32 14.69 1.33 -11.01
C HIS A 32 13.30 1.02 -11.59
N ASP A 33 12.95 -0.26 -11.72
CA ASP A 33 11.73 -0.73 -12.37
C ASP A 33 10.43 -0.17 -11.77
N SER A 34 10.41 0.13 -10.47
CA SER A 34 9.27 0.77 -9.83
C SER A 34 8.97 2.18 -10.33
N MET A 35 9.97 2.84 -10.94
CA MET A 35 9.85 4.17 -11.53
C MET A 35 9.50 4.13 -13.02
N GLN A 36 9.15 2.97 -13.54
CA GLN A 36 8.67 2.82 -14.90
C GLN A 36 7.42 3.66 -15.13
N PRO A 37 7.39 4.49 -16.18
CA PRO A 37 6.15 5.13 -16.63
C PRO A 37 5.24 4.08 -17.26
N ILE A 38 4.10 3.83 -16.67
CA ILE A 38 3.07 2.92 -17.19
C ILE A 38 2.00 3.66 -17.99
N SER A 39 1.94 4.98 -17.84
CA SER A 39 1.11 5.89 -18.62
C SER A 39 1.73 7.29 -18.60
N LYS A 40 1.14 8.22 -19.36
CA LYS A 40 1.55 9.63 -19.31
C LYS A 40 1.44 10.14 -17.87
N ASP A 41 2.54 10.65 -17.33
CA ASP A 41 2.65 11.21 -15.98
C ASP A 41 2.22 10.24 -14.84
N TYR A 42 2.34 8.92 -15.06
CA TYR A 42 1.93 7.90 -14.11
C TYR A 42 2.95 6.77 -14.03
N LEU A 43 3.50 6.56 -12.83
CA LEU A 43 4.56 5.59 -12.57
C LEU A 43 4.01 4.30 -11.95
N ALA A 44 4.76 3.22 -12.09
CA ALA A 44 4.40 1.92 -11.51
C ALA A 44 4.24 1.96 -9.97
N VAL A 45 5.12 2.69 -9.28
CA VAL A 45 5.00 2.88 -7.82
C VAL A 45 3.76 3.69 -7.44
N GLU A 46 3.38 4.69 -8.25
CA GLU A 46 2.15 5.46 -8.02
C GLU A 46 0.91 4.57 -8.15
N ARG A 47 0.89 3.67 -9.12
CA ARG A 47 -0.19 2.69 -9.27
C ARG A 47 -0.37 1.85 -8.00
N ALA A 48 0.72 1.34 -7.43
CA ALA A 48 0.66 0.54 -6.22
C ALA A 48 0.13 1.33 -5.02
N VAL A 49 0.55 2.59 -4.87
CA VAL A 49 0.05 3.46 -3.80
C VAL A 49 -1.44 3.79 -3.99
N VAL A 50 -1.87 4.09 -5.21
CA VAL A 50 -3.28 4.32 -5.54
C VAL A 50 -4.11 3.06 -5.30
N GLU A 51 -3.57 1.89 -5.59
CA GLU A 51 -4.21 0.61 -5.29
C GLU A 51 -4.44 0.42 -3.78
N CYS A 52 -3.45 0.73 -2.93
CA CYS A 52 -3.63 0.72 -1.48
C CYS A 52 -4.81 1.59 -1.05
N ALA A 53 -4.94 2.77 -1.63
CA ALA A 53 -6.07 3.67 -1.34
C ALA A 53 -7.41 3.07 -1.77
N TYR A 54 -7.49 2.47 -2.96
CA TYR A 54 -8.69 1.75 -3.40
C TYR A 54 -9.00 0.50 -2.57
N ALA A 55 -7.98 -0.18 -2.05
CA ALA A 55 -8.15 -1.30 -1.12
C ALA A 55 -8.75 -0.88 0.22
N GLY A 56 -8.64 0.40 0.57
CA GLY A 56 -9.16 0.98 1.80
C GLY A 56 -8.13 1.10 2.91
N CYS A 57 -6.84 1.14 2.56
CA CYS A 57 -5.77 1.39 3.52
C CYS A 57 -5.90 2.78 4.15
N GLU A 58 -5.59 2.89 5.42
CA GLU A 58 -5.61 4.14 6.18
C GLU A 58 -4.22 4.75 6.32
N THR A 59 -3.18 3.95 6.14
CA THR A 59 -1.78 4.36 6.04
C THR A 59 -1.09 3.57 4.94
N ILE A 60 -0.08 4.15 4.29
CA ILE A 60 0.69 3.49 3.23
C ILE A 60 2.17 3.56 3.58
N TRP A 61 2.86 2.43 3.49
CA TRP A 61 4.27 2.28 3.85
C TRP A 61 5.05 1.82 2.62
N VAL A 62 5.85 2.74 2.08
CA VAL A 62 6.71 2.46 0.92
C VAL A 62 8.07 2.03 1.43
N VAL A 63 8.45 0.80 1.12
CA VAL A 63 9.75 0.22 1.51
C VAL A 63 10.69 0.33 0.33
N CYS A 64 11.69 1.18 0.45
CA CYS A 64 12.63 1.49 -0.63
C CYS A 64 14.05 1.68 -0.09
N SER A 65 15.04 1.68 -0.99
CA SER A 65 16.41 2.03 -0.64
C SER A 65 16.54 3.52 -0.35
N ASP A 66 17.60 3.92 0.37
CA ASP A 66 17.87 5.33 0.68
C ASP A 66 18.05 6.17 -0.59
N ASP A 67 18.56 5.56 -1.66
CA ASP A 67 18.79 6.24 -2.94
C ASP A 67 17.47 6.53 -3.67
N MET A 68 16.51 5.62 -3.56
CA MET A 68 15.20 5.73 -4.21
C MET A 68 14.21 6.58 -3.41
N GLN A 69 14.34 6.59 -2.09
CA GLN A 69 13.41 7.29 -1.22
C GLN A 69 13.21 8.77 -1.59
N PRO A 70 14.27 9.59 -1.81
CA PRO A 70 14.09 11.00 -2.16
C PRO A 70 13.33 11.19 -3.47
N LEU A 71 13.59 10.33 -4.47
CA LEU A 71 12.94 10.40 -5.78
C LEU A 71 11.44 10.07 -5.67
N ILE A 72 11.13 8.97 -5.01
CA ILE A 72 9.74 8.53 -4.82
C ILE A 72 8.98 9.56 -3.98
N LYS A 73 9.60 10.05 -2.87
CA LYS A 73 8.99 11.06 -2.02
C LYS A 73 8.77 12.39 -2.74
N HIS A 74 9.71 12.81 -3.57
CA HIS A 74 9.55 14.03 -4.38
C HIS A 74 8.36 13.91 -5.34
N ARG A 75 8.16 12.74 -5.92
CA ARG A 75 7.07 12.48 -6.87
C ARG A 75 5.71 12.38 -6.20
N MET A 76 5.62 11.70 -5.06
CA MET A 76 4.35 11.31 -4.44
C MET A 76 3.94 12.19 -3.26
N GLY A 77 4.91 12.86 -2.62
CA GLY A 77 4.65 13.65 -1.41
C GLY A 77 4.42 12.79 -0.16
N ASP A 78 3.81 13.39 0.85
CA ASP A 78 3.61 12.78 2.16
C ASP A 78 2.20 12.17 2.36
N TYR A 79 1.30 12.35 1.41
CA TYR A 79 -0.06 11.79 1.45
C TYR A 79 -0.67 11.66 0.06
N ILE A 80 -1.69 10.83 -0.04
CA ILE A 80 -2.58 10.72 -1.21
C ILE A 80 -4.01 11.03 -0.79
N GLU A 81 -4.78 11.67 -1.64
CA GLU A 81 -6.22 11.83 -1.41
C GLU A 81 -6.94 10.49 -1.67
N ASP A 82 -7.87 10.11 -0.79
CA ASP A 82 -8.63 8.87 -0.95
C ASP A 82 -9.52 8.95 -2.21
N PRO A 83 -9.23 8.16 -3.24
CA PRO A 83 -9.94 8.22 -4.52
C PRO A 83 -11.42 7.84 -4.38
N TYR A 84 -11.79 7.08 -3.35
CA TYR A 84 -13.18 6.76 -3.08
C TYR A 84 -14.00 7.98 -2.64
N HIS A 85 -13.39 8.89 -1.90
CA HIS A 85 -14.03 10.17 -1.55
C HIS A 85 -14.07 11.12 -2.74
N LEU A 86 -13.06 11.09 -3.61
CA LEU A 86 -13.05 11.88 -4.85
C LEU A 86 -14.16 11.44 -5.81
N ASP A 87 -14.35 10.15 -6.00
CA ASP A 87 -15.42 9.60 -6.85
C ASP A 87 -16.83 10.03 -6.35
N LYS A 88 -17.02 10.11 -5.05
CA LYS A 88 -18.28 10.56 -4.45
C LYS A 88 -18.46 12.08 -4.48
N ALA A 89 -17.37 12.84 -4.46
CA ALA A 89 -17.39 14.30 -4.46
C ALA A 89 -17.98 14.90 -5.75
N ASN A 90 -18.08 14.14 -6.83
CA ASN A 90 -18.76 14.56 -8.06
C ASN A 90 -20.25 14.81 -7.86
N PHE A 91 -20.87 14.28 -6.81
CA PHE A 91 -22.29 14.48 -6.50
C PHE A 91 -22.53 15.43 -5.31
N VAL A 92 -21.53 15.69 -4.50
CA VAL A 92 -21.62 16.60 -3.36
C VAL A 92 -20.34 17.43 -3.33
N LYS A 93 -20.48 18.76 -3.40
CA LYS A 93 -19.35 19.67 -3.18
C LYS A 93 -18.92 19.56 -1.71
N PHE A 94 -18.12 18.54 -1.40
CA PHE A 94 -17.45 18.51 -0.10
C PHE A 94 -16.36 19.59 -0.10
N PRO A 95 -16.34 20.44 0.94
CA PRO A 95 -15.20 21.33 1.17
C PRO A 95 -13.90 20.52 1.20
N SER A 96 -12.80 21.08 0.72
CA SER A 96 -11.48 20.44 0.74
C SER A 96 -11.05 19.91 2.11
N GLU A 97 -11.58 20.49 3.17
CA GLU A 97 -11.42 20.11 4.58
C GLU A 97 -11.95 18.71 4.92
N HIS A 98 -12.83 18.15 4.10
CA HIS A 98 -13.43 16.82 4.32
C HIS A 98 -12.79 15.72 3.44
N ARG A 99 -11.76 16.06 2.67
CA ARG A 99 -11.03 15.06 1.89
C ARG A 99 -10.19 14.21 2.84
N LYS A 100 -10.42 12.92 2.84
CA LYS A 100 -9.59 12.00 3.61
C LYS A 100 -8.22 11.92 2.94
N GLN A 101 -7.20 12.38 3.64
CA GLN A 101 -5.81 12.20 3.25
C GLN A 101 -5.28 10.92 3.87
N ILE A 102 -4.66 10.09 3.05
CA ILE A 102 -4.01 8.85 3.48
C ILE A 102 -2.51 9.14 3.55
N PRO A 103 -1.88 9.11 4.73
CA PRO A 103 -0.46 9.41 4.87
C PRO A 103 0.40 8.31 4.24
N ILE A 104 1.50 8.73 3.62
CA ILE A 104 2.52 7.86 3.04
C ILE A 104 3.77 7.95 3.90
N PHE A 105 4.23 6.82 4.40
CA PHE A 105 5.47 6.68 5.15
C PHE A 105 6.52 5.97 4.30
N TYR A 106 7.75 6.47 4.36
CA TYR A 106 8.88 5.92 3.64
C TYR A 106 9.80 5.22 4.63
N THR A 107 10.01 3.93 4.43
CA THR A 107 10.84 3.11 5.32
C THR A 107 12.05 2.60 4.56
N PRO A 108 13.23 3.18 4.82
CA PRO A 108 14.44 2.69 4.18
C PRO A 108 14.84 1.32 4.73
N ILE A 109 15.36 0.48 3.85
CA ILE A 109 16.00 -0.78 4.26
C ILE A 109 17.35 -0.44 4.87
N HIS A 110 17.62 -0.97 6.05
CA HIS A 110 18.88 -0.73 6.73
C HIS A 110 20.07 -1.21 5.86
N PRO A 111 21.15 -0.42 5.70
CA PRO A 111 22.28 -0.76 4.83
C PRO A 111 22.89 -2.15 5.07
N LYS A 112 22.87 -2.62 6.33
CA LYS A 112 23.34 -3.96 6.70
C LYS A 112 22.50 -5.12 6.15
N ASP A 113 21.26 -4.84 5.77
CA ASP A 113 20.30 -5.84 5.28
C ASP A 113 20.21 -5.86 3.76
N ARG A 114 20.74 -4.85 3.05
CA ARG A 114 20.66 -4.73 1.59
C ARG A 114 21.22 -5.94 0.85
N ASP A 115 22.42 -6.40 1.26
CA ASP A 115 23.12 -7.51 0.57
C ASP A 115 22.71 -8.90 1.07
N ARG A 116 22.01 -8.98 2.19
CA ARG A 116 21.73 -10.26 2.86
C ARG A 116 20.28 -10.69 2.76
N ARG A 117 19.38 -9.74 2.52
CA ARG A 117 17.93 -9.92 2.63
C ARG A 117 17.21 -9.19 1.51
N ASP A 118 17.80 -9.22 0.33
CA ASP A 118 17.28 -8.57 -0.85
C ASP A 118 16.21 -9.44 -1.51
N SER A 119 15.00 -9.37 -0.97
CA SER A 119 13.84 -10.04 -1.54
C SER A 119 12.57 -9.26 -1.27
N LEU A 120 11.60 -9.34 -2.18
CA LEU A 120 10.28 -8.73 -2.04
C LEU A 120 9.57 -9.18 -0.76
N GLY A 121 9.69 -10.46 -0.41
CA GLY A 121 9.08 -11.00 0.81
C GLY A 121 9.70 -10.39 2.08
N TRP A 122 11.02 -10.19 2.09
CA TRP A 122 11.68 -9.51 3.20
C TRP A 122 11.28 -8.05 3.31
N SER A 123 11.22 -7.34 2.18
CA SER A 123 10.79 -5.94 2.11
C SER A 123 9.34 -5.77 2.60
N ALA A 124 8.46 -6.68 2.22
CA ALA A 124 7.08 -6.69 2.71
C ALA A 124 7.01 -6.90 4.23
N LEU A 125 7.77 -7.88 4.75
CA LEU A 125 7.84 -8.15 6.19
C LEU A 125 8.44 -6.96 6.96
N HIS A 126 9.51 -6.35 6.44
CA HIS A 126 10.13 -5.16 7.03
C HIS A 126 9.13 -4.00 7.09
N GLY A 127 8.42 -3.73 6.00
CA GLY A 127 7.38 -2.70 5.94
C GLY A 127 6.27 -2.92 6.96
N ALA A 128 5.77 -4.15 7.06
CA ALA A 128 4.74 -4.51 8.04
C ALA A 128 5.23 -4.33 9.49
N LEU A 129 6.46 -4.76 9.78
CA LEU A 129 7.08 -4.58 11.09
C LEU A 129 7.27 -3.10 11.43
N MET A 130 7.76 -2.29 10.50
CA MET A 130 7.93 -0.84 10.70
C MET A 130 6.58 -0.15 10.89
N ALA A 131 5.56 -0.52 10.11
CA ALA A 131 4.21 -0.02 10.29
C ALA A 131 3.67 -0.31 11.71
N PHE A 132 3.90 -1.51 12.22
CA PHE A 132 3.51 -1.87 13.58
C PHE A 132 4.28 -1.07 14.63
N ILE A 133 5.62 -1.08 14.61
CA ILE A 133 6.48 -0.44 15.61
C ILE A 133 6.25 1.07 15.67
N MET A 134 6.18 1.72 14.52
CA MET A 134 6.02 3.17 14.47
C MET A 134 4.62 3.59 14.92
N SER A 135 3.59 2.85 14.51
CA SER A 135 2.22 3.10 14.95
C SER A 135 2.07 2.91 16.47
N ASP A 136 2.66 1.86 17.04
CA ASP A 136 2.62 1.61 18.51
C ASP A 136 3.26 2.74 19.31
N LYS A 137 4.34 3.34 18.78
CA LYS A 137 5.00 4.49 19.40
C LYS A 137 4.19 5.79 19.33
N ILE A 138 3.37 5.96 18.29
CA ILE A 138 2.57 7.16 18.09
C ILE A 138 1.25 7.05 18.86
N SER A 139 0.50 5.99 18.61
CA SER A 139 -0.78 5.75 19.26
C SER A 139 -1.28 4.32 19.04
N LYS A 140 -1.75 3.70 20.11
CA LYS A 140 -2.35 2.35 20.04
C LYS A 140 -3.57 2.26 19.12
N TRP A 141 -4.24 3.37 18.84
CA TRP A 141 -5.42 3.43 17.99
C TRP A 141 -5.12 3.29 16.50
N ILE A 142 -3.87 3.56 16.10
CA ILE A 142 -3.44 3.48 14.69
C ILE A 142 -2.59 2.23 14.39
N ILE A 143 -2.47 1.32 15.37
CA ILE A 143 -1.76 0.05 15.16
C ILE A 143 -2.51 -0.76 14.09
N PRO A 144 -1.83 -1.16 13.01
CA PRO A 144 -2.48 -1.94 11.97
C PRO A 144 -2.99 -3.27 12.51
N SER A 145 -4.26 -3.54 12.28
CA SER A 145 -4.86 -4.85 12.56
C SER A 145 -4.63 -5.83 11.40
N ARG A 146 -4.33 -5.29 10.21
CA ARG A 146 -4.07 -6.03 8.98
C ARG A 146 -3.20 -5.25 8.02
N TYR A 147 -2.65 -5.99 7.06
CA TYR A 147 -1.78 -5.48 6.03
C TYR A 147 -2.33 -5.87 4.67
N TYR A 148 -2.27 -4.94 3.73
CA TYR A 148 -2.46 -5.16 2.32
C TYR A 148 -1.14 -4.91 1.63
N ILE A 149 -0.60 -5.91 0.96
CA ILE A 149 0.69 -5.83 0.28
C ILE A 149 0.43 -5.76 -1.21
N THR A 150 0.97 -4.76 -1.88
CA THR A 150 0.90 -4.61 -3.33
C THR A 150 2.26 -4.27 -3.91
N PHE A 151 2.52 -4.72 -5.12
CA PHE A 151 3.80 -4.59 -5.78
C PHE A 151 3.72 -3.59 -6.94
N PRO A 152 4.76 -2.77 -7.15
CA PRO A 152 4.81 -1.82 -8.28
C PRO A 152 5.08 -2.47 -9.63
N TYR A 153 5.17 -3.81 -9.70
CA TYR A 153 5.55 -4.54 -10.91
C TYR A 153 4.37 -5.07 -11.72
N GLY A 154 3.17 -5.07 -11.17
CA GLY A 154 1.95 -5.42 -11.90
C GLY A 154 1.39 -4.22 -12.65
N VAL A 155 0.94 -4.40 -13.88
CA VAL A 155 0.29 -3.36 -14.69
C VAL A 155 -1.17 -3.70 -14.89
N TYR A 156 -2.02 -3.13 -14.04
CA TYR A 156 -3.48 -3.28 -14.09
C TYR A 156 -4.15 -2.04 -13.46
N GLN A 157 -5.45 -1.95 -13.62
CA GLN A 157 -6.18 -0.79 -13.15
C GLN A 157 -6.39 -0.85 -11.63
N PRO A 158 -5.87 0.10 -10.85
CA PRO A 158 -5.90 0.03 -9.38
C PRO A 158 -7.31 0.05 -8.80
N TRP A 159 -8.29 0.63 -9.50
CA TRP A 159 -9.69 0.67 -9.03
C TRP A 159 -10.40 -0.68 -9.03
N GLU A 160 -9.89 -1.69 -9.75
CA GLU A 160 -10.48 -3.04 -9.77
C GLU A 160 -10.49 -3.66 -8.38
N VAL A 161 -9.50 -3.33 -7.57
CA VAL A 161 -9.39 -3.79 -6.16
C VAL A 161 -10.55 -3.33 -5.30
N LYS A 162 -11.23 -2.24 -5.67
CA LYS A 162 -12.39 -1.71 -4.95
C LYS A 162 -13.52 -2.75 -4.78
N SER A 163 -13.72 -3.63 -5.76
CA SER A 163 -14.71 -4.69 -5.71
C SER A 163 -14.39 -5.75 -4.65
N HIS A 164 -13.14 -5.89 -4.27
CA HIS A 164 -12.63 -6.89 -3.34
C HIS A 164 -12.51 -6.38 -1.88
N ARG A 165 -12.87 -5.14 -1.57
CA ARG A 165 -12.75 -4.55 -0.22
C ARG A 165 -13.35 -5.41 0.89
N LYS A 166 -14.45 -6.11 0.64
CA LYS A 166 -15.05 -7.01 1.64
C LYS A 166 -14.14 -8.19 1.98
N SER A 167 -13.47 -8.75 0.97
CA SER A 167 -12.51 -9.85 1.16
C SER A 167 -11.25 -9.33 1.87
N ILE A 168 -10.74 -8.17 1.45
CA ILE A 168 -9.59 -7.49 2.05
C ILE A 168 -9.84 -7.18 3.53
N SER A 169 -11.04 -6.73 3.86
CA SER A 169 -11.45 -6.46 5.26
C SER A 169 -11.83 -7.70 6.05
N SER A 170 -11.86 -8.89 5.44
CA SER A 170 -12.24 -10.13 6.13
C SER A 170 -11.14 -10.60 7.10
N LYS A 171 -11.47 -11.51 8.02
CA LYS A 171 -10.48 -12.11 8.94
C LYS A 171 -9.56 -13.14 8.30
N LYS A 172 -9.82 -13.51 7.05
CA LYS A 172 -9.06 -14.55 6.33
C LYS A 172 -7.96 -13.91 5.50
N ALA A 173 -6.84 -14.60 5.36
CA ALA A 173 -5.85 -14.24 4.35
C ALA A 173 -6.46 -14.41 2.95
N PHE A 174 -6.06 -13.57 2.03
CA PHE A 174 -6.52 -13.59 0.65
C PHE A 174 -5.33 -13.34 -0.29
N PHE A 175 -5.51 -13.69 -1.54
CA PHE A 175 -4.61 -13.33 -2.62
C PHE A 175 -5.46 -12.86 -3.79
N LEU A 176 -5.07 -11.77 -4.41
CA LEU A 176 -5.63 -11.40 -5.70
C LEU A 176 -5.11 -12.37 -6.75
N THR A 177 -5.98 -12.77 -7.66
CA THR A 177 -5.63 -13.71 -8.73
C THR A 177 -6.11 -13.18 -10.07
N HIS A 178 -5.33 -13.42 -11.09
CA HIS A 178 -5.69 -13.21 -12.48
C HIS A 178 -5.51 -14.54 -13.22
N GLU A 179 -6.54 -15.02 -13.88
CA GLU A 179 -6.56 -16.35 -14.55
C GLU A 179 -6.10 -17.51 -13.66
N GLY A 180 -6.41 -17.43 -12.37
CA GLY A 180 -6.03 -18.46 -11.39
C GLY A 180 -4.59 -18.35 -10.88
N ARG A 181 -3.80 -17.39 -11.35
CA ARG A 181 -2.44 -17.12 -10.90
C ARG A 181 -2.42 -16.03 -9.85
N SER A 182 -1.48 -16.11 -8.93
CA SER A 182 -1.26 -15.15 -7.85
C SER A 182 0.22 -14.81 -7.70
N VAL A 183 0.57 -14.03 -6.68
CA VAL A 183 1.96 -13.75 -6.33
C VAL A 183 2.78 -15.04 -6.10
N LYS A 184 2.16 -16.14 -5.71
CA LYS A 184 2.81 -17.46 -5.57
C LYS A 184 3.30 -18.04 -6.90
N ASP A 185 2.67 -17.63 -7.98
CA ASP A 185 2.95 -18.08 -9.35
C ASP A 185 3.78 -17.06 -10.13
N GLY A 186 4.30 -16.03 -9.43
CA GLY A 186 5.09 -14.97 -10.04
C GLY A 186 4.27 -13.82 -10.61
N GLU A 187 2.95 -13.79 -10.39
CA GLU A 187 2.12 -12.65 -10.74
C GLU A 187 2.16 -11.63 -9.60
N TYR A 188 2.63 -10.42 -9.86
CA TYR A 188 2.80 -9.38 -8.84
C TYR A 188 1.47 -8.68 -8.48
N LEU A 189 0.50 -9.48 -8.07
CA LEU A 189 -0.79 -9.02 -7.58
C LEU A 189 -0.78 -8.89 -6.05
N GLY A 190 -1.65 -8.02 -5.53
CA GLY A 190 -1.74 -7.77 -4.09
C GLY A 190 -2.30 -8.94 -3.27
N PHE A 191 -2.01 -8.93 -1.98
CA PHE A 191 -2.53 -9.87 -1.00
C PHE A 191 -2.62 -9.26 0.41
#